data_2b154e5ec62147d0316b97e1421bb0b7
#
_entry.id   2b154e5ec62147d0316b97e1421bb0b7
#
_cell.length_a   1.000
_cell.length_b   1.000
_cell.length_c   1.000
_cell.angle_alpha   90.00
_cell.angle_beta   90.00
_cell.angle_gamma   90.00
#
_symmetry.space_group_name_H-M   'P 1'
#
loop_
_entity.id
_entity.type
_entity.pdbx_description
1 polymer ?
#
loop_
_entity_poly.entity_id
_entity_poly.type
_entity_poly.pdbx_seq_one_letter_code
_entity_poly.pdbx_strand_id
1 'polypeptide(L)'
;GEKMTNYRWTICAMLFFATTVNYLDRQVLSLTWDEFIKPEFHWNEVHYGTITSVFSIVYAICMLFAGRFVDWMGTKKGYLWAIGVWSAGACMHALCGIVTEQYVGMHSAAELMAATGDVVVVLATVSMYCFLAARCILALGEAGNFPAAIKVTAEYFPKKDRAYATSIFNAGASIGALIAPVSIPLLAKAWGWEMAFIVIGALGFIWMGMWVFMYTSPDKSKHVNKAELDYIEQDKFEEGEIPANAEVKEEKKMSFLQCFTYKQTWAFAAGKFMTDG
;
A
#
# COMPACT_ATOMS: atom_id res chain seq x y z
N GLY A 1 10.07 -38.84 -9.94
CA GLY A 1 10.18 -37.45 -9.95
C GLY A 1 9.71 -36.79 -8.67
N GLU A 2 10.45 -35.78 -8.22
CA GLU A 2 10.03 -34.99 -7.08
C GLU A 2 8.75 -34.22 -7.40
N LYS A 3 7.83 -34.20 -6.45
CA LYS A 3 6.60 -33.43 -6.54
C LYS A 3 6.94 -31.93 -6.48
N MET A 4 6.38 -31.15 -7.39
CA MET A 4 6.57 -29.72 -7.46
C MET A 4 6.08 -29.05 -6.17
N THR A 5 6.92 -28.21 -5.56
CA THR A 5 6.52 -27.39 -4.42
C THR A 5 5.55 -26.29 -4.84
N ASN A 6 4.84 -25.71 -3.87
CA ASN A 6 3.81 -24.70 -4.11
C ASN A 6 4.12 -23.37 -3.42
N TYR A 7 5.39 -23.08 -3.22
CA TYR A 7 5.82 -21.88 -2.48
C TYR A 7 5.36 -20.58 -3.13
N ARG A 8 5.23 -20.54 -4.46
CA ARG A 8 4.71 -19.38 -5.18
C ARG A 8 3.33 -18.95 -4.67
N TRP A 9 2.50 -19.92 -4.24
CA TRP A 9 1.18 -19.62 -3.68
C TRP A 9 1.28 -19.04 -2.27
N THR A 10 2.30 -19.40 -1.49
CA THR A 10 2.61 -18.78 -0.21
C THR A 10 2.99 -17.31 -0.42
N ILE A 11 3.80 -17.02 -1.42
CA ILE A 11 4.14 -15.65 -1.79
C ILE A 11 2.88 -14.88 -2.24
N CYS A 12 2.01 -15.50 -3.03
CA CYS A 12 0.73 -14.90 -3.43
C CYS A 12 -0.13 -14.58 -2.20
N ALA A 13 -0.17 -15.46 -1.20
CA ALA A 13 -0.88 -15.20 0.06
C ALA A 13 -0.28 -13.99 0.80
N MET A 14 1.02 -13.79 0.75
CA MET A 14 1.67 -12.60 1.31
C MET A 14 1.23 -11.33 0.58
N LEU A 15 1.09 -11.37 -0.74
CA LEU A 15 0.59 -10.24 -1.54
C LEU A 15 -0.88 -9.93 -1.21
N PHE A 16 -1.68 -10.96 -1.01
CA PHE A 16 -3.07 -10.84 -0.56
C PHE A 16 -3.14 -10.14 0.80
N PHE A 17 -2.33 -10.58 1.75
CA PHE A 17 -2.26 -9.99 3.09
C PHE A 17 -1.85 -8.51 3.01
N ALA A 18 -0.81 -8.19 2.25
CA ALA A 18 -0.35 -6.81 2.07
C ALA A 18 -1.44 -5.91 1.49
N THR A 19 -2.16 -6.40 0.48
CA THR A 19 -3.23 -5.65 -0.16
C THR A 19 -4.42 -5.44 0.78
N THR A 20 -4.73 -6.45 1.60
CA THR A 20 -5.77 -6.34 2.63
C THR A 20 -5.40 -5.25 3.66
N VAL A 21 -4.18 -5.27 4.17
CA VAL A 21 -3.69 -4.27 5.13
C VAL A 21 -3.67 -2.88 4.50
N ASN A 22 -3.21 -2.77 3.25
CA ASN A 22 -3.21 -1.50 2.50
C ASN A 22 -4.61 -0.88 2.48
N TYR A 23 -5.60 -1.68 2.16
CA TYR A 23 -6.98 -1.22 2.10
C TYR A 23 -7.54 -0.86 3.47
N LEU A 24 -7.23 -1.67 4.50
CA LEU A 24 -7.62 -1.38 5.88
C LEU A 24 -7.06 -0.04 6.35
N ASP A 25 -5.78 0.21 6.13
CA ASP A 25 -5.12 1.47 6.49
C ASP A 25 -5.79 2.67 5.83
N ARG A 26 -6.20 2.51 4.58
CA ARG A 26 -6.88 3.56 3.82
C ARG A 26 -8.26 3.89 4.41
N GLN A 27 -8.95 2.89 4.97
CA GLN A 27 -10.32 3.01 5.45
C GLN A 27 -10.43 3.52 6.89
N VAL A 28 -9.36 3.50 7.69
CA VAL A 28 -9.44 3.84 9.11
C VAL A 28 -9.99 5.26 9.32
N LEU A 29 -9.50 6.24 8.58
CA LEU A 29 -9.96 7.62 8.74
C LEU A 29 -11.43 7.77 8.36
N SER A 30 -11.86 7.20 7.24
CA SER A 30 -13.25 7.30 6.77
C SER A 30 -14.24 6.68 7.74
N LEU A 31 -13.83 5.66 8.47
CA LEU A 31 -14.68 4.94 9.43
C LEU A 31 -14.62 5.52 10.85
N THR A 32 -13.69 6.42 11.14
CA THR A 32 -13.51 6.98 12.49
C THR A 32 -13.73 8.49 12.56
N TRP A 33 -13.73 9.20 11.44
CA TRP A 33 -13.72 10.66 11.47
C TRP A 33 -15.03 11.26 11.99
N ASP A 34 -16.17 10.76 11.56
CA ASP A 34 -17.45 11.37 11.86
C ASP A 34 -17.87 11.17 13.34
N GLU A 35 -17.67 9.97 13.86
CA GLU A 35 -18.09 9.61 15.24
C GLU A 35 -17.04 10.00 16.28
N PHE A 36 -15.74 9.86 15.98
CA PHE A 36 -14.67 9.98 16.98
C PHE A 36 -13.79 11.21 16.81
N ILE A 37 -13.35 11.50 15.60
CA ILE A 37 -12.36 12.55 15.33
C ILE A 37 -13.02 13.93 15.22
N LYS A 38 -14.14 14.01 14.54
CA LYS A 38 -14.90 15.25 14.36
C LYS A 38 -15.27 15.92 15.68
N PRO A 39 -15.83 15.20 16.70
CA PRO A 39 -16.11 15.84 17.99
C PRO A 39 -14.87 16.31 18.72
N GLU A 40 -13.77 15.56 18.66
CA GLU A 40 -12.55 15.88 19.38
C GLU A 40 -11.87 17.14 18.83
N PHE A 41 -11.79 17.27 17.50
CA PHE A 41 -11.08 18.36 16.84
C PHE A 41 -12.00 19.43 16.29
N HIS A 42 -13.29 19.32 16.48
CA HIS A 42 -14.30 20.27 15.99
C HIS A 42 -14.26 20.43 14.46
N TRP A 43 -14.05 19.32 13.76
CA TRP A 43 -14.03 19.31 12.29
C TRP A 43 -15.44 19.45 11.72
N ASN A 44 -15.48 20.03 10.52
CA ASN A 44 -16.65 19.97 9.65
C ASN A 44 -16.27 19.19 8.37
N GLU A 45 -17.21 19.12 7.45
CA GLU A 45 -17.01 18.41 6.18
C GLU A 45 -15.89 19.00 5.32
N VAL A 46 -15.62 20.31 5.47
CA VAL A 46 -14.55 21.00 4.72
C VAL A 46 -13.18 20.49 5.17
N HIS A 47 -12.96 20.31 6.46
CA HIS A 47 -11.70 19.76 6.99
C HIS A 47 -11.44 18.35 6.43
N TYR A 48 -12.43 17.49 6.56
CA TYR A 48 -12.33 16.11 6.06
C TYR A 48 -12.17 16.07 4.54
N GLY A 49 -12.96 16.86 3.82
CA GLY A 49 -12.89 16.96 2.37
C GLY A 49 -11.54 17.44 1.86
N THR A 50 -10.91 18.39 2.56
CA THR A 50 -9.55 18.87 2.25
C THR A 50 -8.54 17.73 2.40
N ILE A 51 -8.62 16.99 3.49
CA ILE A 51 -7.71 15.86 3.75
C ILE A 51 -7.85 14.79 2.67
N THR A 52 -9.08 14.39 2.34
CA THR A 52 -9.32 13.35 1.34
C THR A 52 -8.93 13.79 -0.06
N SER A 53 -9.17 15.06 -0.41
CA SER A 53 -8.79 15.60 -1.72
C SER A 53 -7.29 15.65 -1.90
N VAL A 54 -6.56 16.15 -0.90
CA VAL A 54 -5.09 16.21 -0.94
C VAL A 54 -4.50 14.80 -0.96
N PHE A 55 -5.05 13.87 -0.18
CA PHE A 55 -4.63 12.46 -0.20
C PHE A 55 -4.74 11.89 -1.61
N SER A 56 -5.88 12.09 -2.27
CA SER A 56 -6.11 11.57 -3.63
C SER A 56 -5.12 12.14 -4.63
N ILE A 57 -4.83 13.43 -4.55
CA ILE A 57 -3.87 14.10 -5.44
C ILE A 57 -2.46 13.55 -5.22
N VAL A 58 -2.02 13.48 -3.96
CA VAL A 58 -0.69 12.97 -3.60
C VAL A 58 -0.55 11.52 -3.99
N TYR A 59 -1.58 10.71 -3.74
CA TYR A 59 -1.61 9.30 -4.12
C TYR A 59 -1.45 9.12 -5.64
N ALA A 60 -2.19 9.90 -6.43
CA ALA A 60 -2.11 9.85 -7.89
C ALA A 60 -0.72 10.23 -8.40
N ILE A 61 -0.11 11.28 -7.82
CA ILE A 61 1.25 11.69 -8.17
C ILE A 61 2.27 10.59 -7.80
N CYS A 62 2.13 10.01 -6.60
CA CYS A 62 3.01 8.94 -6.13
C CYS A 62 2.89 7.69 -7.00
N MET A 63 1.70 7.38 -7.51
CA MET A 63 1.49 6.26 -8.43
C MET A 63 2.33 6.37 -9.69
N LEU A 64 2.58 7.57 -10.18
CA LEU A 64 3.40 7.79 -11.38
C LEU A 64 4.86 7.42 -11.16
N PHE A 65 5.36 7.52 -9.93
CA PHE A 65 6.77 7.29 -9.60
C PHE A 65 7.03 5.98 -8.86
N ALA A 66 5.98 5.36 -8.29
CA ALA A 66 6.10 4.18 -7.43
C ALA A 66 6.73 2.99 -8.15
N GLY A 67 6.36 2.75 -9.41
CA GLY A 67 6.94 1.67 -10.20
C GLY A 67 8.44 1.82 -10.40
N ARG A 68 8.89 3.05 -10.67
CA ARG A 68 10.31 3.36 -10.82
C ARG A 68 11.09 3.16 -9.53
N PHE A 69 10.48 3.56 -8.41
CA PHE A 69 11.08 3.38 -7.09
C PHE A 69 11.29 1.90 -6.79
N VAL A 70 10.27 1.07 -7.03
CA VAL A 70 10.34 -0.38 -6.80
C VAL A 70 11.40 -1.01 -7.71
N ASP A 71 11.47 -0.60 -8.97
CA ASP A 71 12.47 -1.09 -9.92
C ASP A 71 13.88 -0.71 -9.48
N TRP A 72 14.06 0.50 -8.99
CA TRP A 72 15.36 1.00 -8.52
C TRP A 72 15.81 0.28 -7.24
N MET A 73 14.93 0.13 -6.26
CA MET A 73 15.24 -0.50 -4.97
C MET A 73 15.35 -2.02 -5.06
N GLY A 74 14.73 -2.63 -6.05
CA GLY A 74 14.54 -4.08 -6.11
C GLY A 74 13.28 -4.51 -5.38
N THR A 75 12.80 -5.69 -5.71
CA THR A 75 11.48 -6.19 -5.26
C THR A 75 11.38 -6.30 -3.75
N LYS A 76 12.35 -6.96 -3.11
CA LYS A 76 12.31 -7.19 -1.65
C LYS A 76 12.37 -5.89 -0.87
N LYS A 77 13.38 -5.07 -1.14
CA LYS A 77 13.60 -3.79 -0.44
C LYS A 77 12.53 -2.77 -0.80
N GLY A 78 12.13 -2.71 -2.06
CA GLY A 78 11.10 -1.78 -2.53
C GLY A 78 9.78 -2.02 -1.82
N TYR A 79 9.37 -3.27 -1.70
CA TYR A 79 8.14 -3.62 -0.99
C TYR A 79 8.26 -3.33 0.52
N LEU A 80 9.39 -3.66 1.12
CA LEU A 80 9.62 -3.35 2.54
C LEU A 80 9.54 -1.86 2.82
N TRP A 81 10.17 -1.03 1.98
CA TRP A 81 10.10 0.42 2.12
C TRP A 81 8.68 0.94 1.95
N ALA A 82 7.95 0.45 0.95
CA ALA A 82 6.57 0.85 0.71
C ALA A 82 5.70 0.57 1.94
N ILE A 83 5.76 -0.65 2.46
CA ILE A 83 4.96 -1.05 3.63
C ILE A 83 5.42 -0.34 4.89
N GLY A 84 6.72 -0.17 5.08
CA GLY A 84 7.27 0.57 6.22
C GLY A 84 6.79 2.01 6.25
N VAL A 85 6.81 2.68 5.12
CA VAL A 85 6.36 4.07 4.99
C VAL A 85 4.85 4.17 5.24
N TRP A 86 4.04 3.31 4.62
CA TRP A 86 2.60 3.40 4.85
C TRP A 86 2.20 3.02 6.28
N SER A 87 2.87 2.02 6.86
CA SER A 87 2.59 1.61 8.26
C SER A 87 3.00 2.70 9.25
N ALA A 88 4.14 3.35 9.02
CA ALA A 88 4.55 4.51 9.80
C ALA A 88 3.55 5.65 9.66
N GLY A 89 3.11 5.93 8.43
CA GLY A 89 2.07 6.94 8.17
C GLY A 89 0.77 6.65 8.89
N ALA A 90 0.33 5.40 8.89
CA ALA A 90 -0.85 4.97 9.63
C ALA A 90 -0.71 5.25 11.12
N CYS A 91 0.41 4.85 11.72
CA CYS A 91 0.67 5.08 13.14
C CYS A 91 0.81 6.58 13.49
N MET A 92 1.31 7.39 12.56
CA MET A 92 1.44 8.85 12.76
C MET A 92 0.09 9.53 12.96
N HIS A 93 -0.99 8.99 12.40
CA HIS A 93 -2.34 9.51 12.64
C HIS A 93 -2.68 9.50 14.14
N ALA A 94 -2.23 8.49 14.86
CA ALA A 94 -2.48 8.37 16.29
C ALA A 94 -1.79 9.47 17.12
N LEU A 95 -0.74 10.08 16.60
CA LEU A 95 -0.01 11.16 17.28
C LEU A 95 -0.64 12.54 17.06
N CYS A 96 -1.57 12.66 16.12
CA CYS A 96 -2.15 13.96 15.75
C CYS A 96 -2.88 14.63 16.91
N GLY A 97 -3.54 13.83 17.77
CA GLY A 97 -4.21 14.35 18.98
C GLY A 97 -3.22 14.97 19.96
N ILE A 98 -2.14 14.26 20.24
CA ILE A 98 -1.10 14.72 21.17
C ILE A 98 -0.41 15.98 20.64
N VAL A 99 -0.09 16.03 19.37
CA VAL A 99 0.53 17.20 18.73
C VAL A 99 -0.39 18.43 18.82
N THR A 100 -1.68 18.24 18.55
CA THR A 100 -2.68 19.31 18.64
C THR A 100 -2.82 19.81 20.08
N GLU A 101 -2.89 18.89 21.05
CA GLU A 101 -2.95 19.22 22.48
C GLU A 101 -1.78 20.09 22.90
N GLN A 102 -0.56 19.69 22.53
CA GLN A 102 0.65 20.44 22.85
C GLN A 102 0.67 21.83 22.20
N TYR A 103 0.22 21.92 20.96
CA TYR A 103 0.21 23.20 20.24
C TYR A 103 -0.72 24.22 20.88
N VAL A 104 -1.92 23.79 21.31
CA VAL A 104 -2.92 24.68 21.91
C VAL A 104 -2.83 24.77 23.44
N GLY A 105 -1.88 24.05 24.06
CA GLY A 105 -1.67 24.07 25.50
C GLY A 105 -2.71 23.30 26.31
N MET A 106 -3.34 22.32 25.72
CA MET A 106 -4.29 21.42 26.36
C MET A 106 -3.64 20.08 26.67
N HIS A 107 -4.22 19.30 27.60
CA HIS A 107 -3.60 18.10 28.13
C HIS A 107 -4.38 16.81 27.90
N SER A 108 -5.57 16.87 27.32
CA SER A 108 -6.40 15.67 27.08
C SER A 108 -7.36 15.86 25.92
N ALA A 109 -7.85 14.75 25.39
CA ALA A 109 -8.92 14.74 24.38
C ALA A 109 -10.20 15.38 24.91
N ALA A 110 -10.50 15.19 26.19
CA ALA A 110 -11.67 15.78 26.82
C ALA A 110 -11.60 17.32 26.82
N GLU A 111 -10.42 17.90 27.04
CA GLU A 111 -10.21 19.33 26.96
C GLU A 111 -10.41 19.87 25.53
N LEU A 112 -9.92 19.13 24.54
CA LEU A 112 -10.13 19.47 23.13
C LEU A 112 -11.62 19.46 22.77
N MET A 113 -12.34 18.44 23.20
CA MET A 113 -13.78 18.31 22.96
C MET A 113 -14.58 19.44 23.61
N ALA A 114 -14.19 19.84 24.81
CA ALA A 114 -14.85 20.89 25.59
C ALA A 114 -14.47 22.31 25.17
N ALA A 115 -13.48 22.47 24.28
CA ALA A 115 -12.99 23.79 23.86
C ALA A 115 -14.09 24.62 23.19
N THR A 116 -14.06 25.93 23.46
CA THR A 116 -15.00 26.90 22.89
C THR A 116 -14.26 28.18 22.49
N GLY A 117 -14.88 28.99 21.64
CA GLY A 117 -14.33 30.25 21.22
C GLY A 117 -13.28 30.14 20.10
N ASP A 118 -12.35 31.09 20.07
CA ASP A 118 -11.38 31.22 18.97
C ASP A 118 -10.40 30.05 18.89
N VAL A 119 -10.12 29.38 20.02
CA VAL A 119 -9.21 28.24 20.05
C VAL A 119 -9.74 27.05 19.21
N VAL A 120 -11.05 26.95 19.05
CA VAL A 120 -11.68 25.88 18.25
C VAL A 120 -11.20 25.95 16.79
N VAL A 121 -11.11 27.13 16.21
CA VAL A 121 -10.62 27.31 14.84
C VAL A 121 -9.15 26.89 14.74
N VAL A 122 -8.35 27.27 15.73
CA VAL A 122 -6.91 26.94 15.74
C VAL A 122 -6.71 25.45 15.86
N LEU A 123 -7.36 24.79 16.82
CA LEU A 123 -7.18 23.35 17.03
C LEU A 123 -7.70 22.53 15.86
N ALA A 124 -8.80 22.93 15.23
CA ALA A 124 -9.32 22.26 14.06
C ALA A 124 -8.34 22.34 12.88
N THR A 125 -7.76 23.53 12.67
CA THR A 125 -6.78 23.77 11.59
C THR A 125 -5.48 23.01 11.83
N VAL A 126 -4.94 23.04 13.04
CA VAL A 126 -3.69 22.35 13.39
C VAL A 126 -3.86 20.85 13.25
N SER A 127 -4.94 20.30 13.79
CA SER A 127 -5.21 18.86 13.67
C SER A 127 -5.41 18.44 12.21
N MET A 128 -6.10 19.24 11.43
CA MET A 128 -6.27 18.99 9.99
C MET A 128 -4.92 18.87 9.29
N TYR A 129 -3.98 19.80 9.55
CA TYR A 129 -2.65 19.74 8.94
C TYR A 129 -1.84 18.55 9.43
N CYS A 130 -1.98 18.15 10.70
CA CYS A 130 -1.34 16.95 11.24
C CYS A 130 -1.83 15.68 10.52
N PHE A 131 -3.14 15.55 10.39
CA PHE A 131 -3.74 14.43 9.64
C PHE A 131 -3.35 14.46 8.16
N LEU A 132 -3.27 15.65 7.59
CA LEU A 132 -2.86 15.83 6.20
C LEU A 132 -1.43 15.34 5.97
N ALA A 133 -0.51 15.69 6.86
CA ALA A 133 0.89 15.22 6.79
C ALA A 133 0.96 13.70 6.92
N ALA A 134 0.24 13.11 7.88
CA ALA A 134 0.19 11.66 8.04
C ALA A 134 -0.40 10.96 6.83
N ARG A 135 -1.45 11.53 6.23
CA ARG A 135 -2.08 11.02 5.00
C ARG A 135 -1.13 11.08 3.80
N CYS A 136 -0.34 12.13 3.69
CA CYS A 136 0.65 12.24 2.60
C CYS A 136 1.72 11.14 2.73
N ILE A 137 2.19 10.87 3.93
CA ILE A 137 3.14 9.78 4.17
C ILE A 137 2.50 8.42 3.88
N LEU A 138 1.27 8.23 4.29
CA LEU A 138 0.49 7.03 3.97
C LEU A 138 0.38 6.83 2.46
N ALA A 139 0.07 7.88 1.71
CA ALA A 139 -0.05 7.85 0.25
C ALA A 139 1.27 7.46 -0.42
N LEU A 140 2.40 8.00 0.07
CA LEU A 140 3.73 7.65 -0.45
C LEU A 140 3.99 6.14 -0.37
N GLY A 141 3.66 5.54 0.77
CA GLY A 141 3.86 4.09 0.96
C GLY A 141 2.84 3.24 0.21
N GLU A 142 1.56 3.59 0.30
CA GLU A 142 0.48 2.80 -0.31
C GLU A 142 0.57 2.75 -1.82
N ALA A 143 1.04 3.81 -2.46
CA ALA A 143 1.21 3.87 -3.91
C ALA A 143 2.18 2.80 -4.43
N GLY A 144 3.10 2.32 -3.60
CA GLY A 144 4.06 1.28 -3.95
C GLY A 144 3.52 -0.15 -3.91
N ASN A 145 2.36 -0.38 -3.30
CA ASN A 145 1.84 -1.75 -3.12
C ASN A 145 1.56 -2.45 -4.45
N PHE A 146 0.80 -1.81 -5.33
CA PHE A 146 0.38 -2.43 -6.60
C PHE A 146 1.57 -2.70 -7.52
N PRO A 147 2.47 -1.74 -7.79
CA PRO A 147 3.66 -2.01 -8.60
C PRO A 147 4.56 -3.11 -8.02
N ALA A 148 4.76 -3.11 -6.70
CA ALA A 148 5.57 -4.13 -6.04
C ALA A 148 4.93 -5.51 -6.13
N ALA A 149 3.61 -5.61 -5.92
CA ALA A 149 2.88 -6.87 -6.02
C ALA A 149 2.92 -7.45 -7.44
N ILE A 150 2.78 -6.60 -8.45
CA ILE A 150 2.88 -7.01 -9.86
C ILE A 150 4.27 -7.53 -10.15
N LYS A 151 5.30 -6.86 -9.65
CA LYS A 151 6.70 -7.28 -9.85
C LYS A 151 6.99 -8.64 -9.22
N VAL A 152 6.51 -8.85 -7.99
CA VAL A 152 6.62 -10.15 -7.31
C VAL A 152 5.91 -11.24 -8.10
N THR A 153 4.70 -10.95 -8.58
CA THR A 153 3.92 -11.88 -9.40
C THR A 153 4.68 -12.26 -10.67
N ALA A 154 5.32 -11.29 -11.32
CA ALA A 154 6.12 -11.53 -12.52
C ALA A 154 7.35 -12.40 -12.22
N GLU A 155 7.91 -12.31 -11.02
CA GLU A 155 9.08 -13.11 -10.61
C GLU A 155 8.71 -14.54 -10.22
N TYR A 156 7.54 -14.76 -9.62
CA TYR A 156 7.14 -16.06 -9.05
C TYR A 156 6.15 -16.85 -9.90
N PHE A 157 5.57 -16.25 -10.93
CA PHE A 157 4.56 -16.90 -11.75
C PHE A 157 4.90 -16.81 -13.24
N PRO A 158 4.69 -17.89 -14.00
CA PRO A 158 4.77 -17.83 -15.45
C PRO A 158 3.64 -16.95 -16.00
N LYS A 159 3.81 -16.43 -17.21
CA LYS A 159 2.84 -15.50 -17.84
C LYS A 159 1.42 -16.00 -17.82
N LYS A 160 1.21 -17.31 -18.04
CA LYS A 160 -0.13 -17.91 -18.06
C LYS A 160 -0.88 -17.85 -16.73
N ASP A 161 -0.16 -17.75 -15.60
CA ASP A 161 -0.75 -17.77 -14.26
C ASP A 161 -0.81 -16.37 -13.63
N ARG A 162 -0.18 -15.37 -14.24
CA ARG A 162 -0.07 -14.01 -13.66
C ARG A 162 -1.41 -13.34 -13.45
N ALA A 163 -2.33 -13.46 -14.40
CA ALA A 163 -3.67 -12.89 -14.28
C ALA A 163 -4.44 -13.48 -13.10
N TYR A 164 -4.31 -14.80 -12.91
CA TYR A 164 -4.96 -15.51 -11.80
C TYR A 164 -4.38 -15.07 -10.44
N ALA A 165 -3.05 -15.03 -10.34
CA ALA A 165 -2.37 -14.58 -9.11
C ALA A 165 -2.73 -13.13 -8.78
N THR A 166 -2.77 -12.25 -9.78
CA THR A 166 -3.18 -10.85 -9.64
C THR A 166 -4.62 -10.74 -9.13
N SER A 167 -5.53 -11.57 -9.65
CA SER A 167 -6.91 -11.62 -9.17
C SER A 167 -7.00 -12.01 -7.70
N ILE A 168 -6.16 -12.94 -7.25
CA ILE A 168 -6.13 -13.38 -5.86
C ILE A 168 -5.67 -12.26 -4.94
N PHE A 169 -4.54 -11.61 -5.24
CA PHE A 169 -4.08 -10.56 -4.34
C PHE A 169 -4.97 -9.31 -4.40
N ASN A 170 -5.59 -8.99 -5.53
CA ASN A 170 -6.56 -7.90 -5.62
C ASN A 170 -7.84 -8.20 -4.84
N ALA A 171 -8.21 -9.48 -4.68
CA ALA A 171 -9.32 -9.86 -3.81
C ALA A 171 -9.07 -9.47 -2.35
N GLY A 172 -7.81 -9.24 -1.97
CA GLY A 172 -7.45 -8.69 -0.66
C GLY A 172 -8.10 -7.34 -0.37
N ALA A 173 -8.23 -6.48 -1.37
CA ALA A 173 -8.93 -5.20 -1.22
C ALA A 173 -10.40 -5.41 -0.90
N SER A 174 -11.06 -6.37 -1.55
CA SER A 174 -12.47 -6.71 -1.27
C SER A 174 -12.65 -7.26 0.15
N ILE A 175 -11.75 -8.13 0.59
CA ILE A 175 -11.76 -8.66 1.95
C ILE A 175 -11.54 -7.54 2.96
N GLY A 176 -10.61 -6.63 2.70
CA GLY A 176 -10.40 -5.43 3.53
C GLY A 176 -11.66 -4.58 3.61
N ALA A 177 -12.36 -4.39 2.49
CA ALA A 177 -13.61 -3.64 2.44
C ALA A 177 -14.73 -4.29 3.29
N LEU A 178 -14.73 -5.62 3.41
CA LEU A 178 -15.70 -6.35 4.24
C LEU A 178 -15.33 -6.31 5.71
N ILE A 179 -14.05 -6.42 6.04
CA ILE A 179 -13.55 -6.46 7.41
C ILE A 179 -13.56 -5.08 8.06
N ALA A 180 -13.21 -4.04 7.31
CA ALA A 180 -13.03 -2.69 7.84
C ALA A 180 -14.25 -2.13 8.58
N PRO A 181 -15.47 -2.14 8.02
CA PRO A 181 -16.64 -1.58 8.71
C PRO A 181 -17.01 -2.30 10.00
N VAL A 182 -16.59 -3.55 10.18
CA VAL A 182 -16.85 -4.34 11.38
C VAL A 182 -15.75 -4.12 12.42
N SER A 183 -14.49 -4.24 12.01
CA SER A 183 -13.34 -4.26 12.93
C SER A 183 -12.92 -2.87 13.40
N ILE A 184 -12.86 -1.89 12.50
CA ILE A 184 -12.32 -0.56 12.82
C ILE A 184 -13.20 0.20 13.82
N PRO A 185 -14.53 0.29 13.64
CA PRO A 185 -15.38 0.93 14.66
C PRO A 185 -15.33 0.22 16.01
N LEU A 186 -15.21 -1.11 16.05
CA LEU A 186 -15.08 -1.85 17.30
C LEU A 186 -13.79 -1.50 18.04
N LEU A 187 -12.68 -1.42 17.33
CA LEU A 187 -11.40 -1.01 17.91
C LEU A 187 -11.47 0.42 18.44
N ALA A 188 -12.08 1.32 17.70
CA ALA A 188 -12.22 2.71 18.10
C ALA A 188 -13.10 2.87 19.34
N LYS A 189 -14.20 2.12 19.44
CA LYS A 189 -15.10 2.14 20.61
C LYS A 189 -14.44 1.52 21.83
N ALA A 190 -13.69 0.42 21.65
CA ALA A 190 -13.09 -0.31 22.75
C ALA A 190 -11.87 0.40 23.34
N TRP A 191 -10.99 0.95 22.48
CA TRP A 191 -9.67 1.44 22.89
C TRP A 191 -9.34 2.86 22.41
N GLY A 192 -10.25 3.52 21.71
CA GLY A 192 -10.04 4.84 21.13
C GLY A 192 -9.68 4.78 19.66
N TRP A 193 -9.93 5.89 18.95
CA TRP A 193 -9.68 5.94 17.52
C TRP A 193 -8.18 5.83 17.20
N GLU A 194 -7.31 6.29 18.09
CA GLU A 194 -5.86 6.20 17.96
C GLU A 194 -5.40 4.74 17.83
N MET A 195 -6.00 3.87 18.63
CA MET A 195 -5.66 2.44 18.61
C MET A 195 -6.11 1.75 17.33
N ALA A 196 -7.15 2.24 16.68
CA ALA A 196 -7.54 1.72 15.36
C ALA A 196 -6.40 1.95 14.35
N PHE A 197 -5.82 3.13 14.33
CA PHE A 197 -4.66 3.42 13.46
C PHE A 197 -3.43 2.60 13.84
N ILE A 198 -3.14 2.48 15.13
CA ILE A 198 -1.95 1.76 15.62
C ILE A 198 -2.06 0.26 15.31
N VAL A 199 -3.20 -0.36 15.58
CA VAL A 199 -3.39 -1.80 15.35
C VAL A 199 -3.26 -2.14 13.87
N ILE A 200 -3.93 -1.38 13.02
CA ILE A 200 -3.87 -1.63 11.58
C ILE A 200 -2.44 -1.35 11.04
N GLY A 201 -1.80 -0.28 11.49
CA GLY A 201 -0.41 0.01 11.15
C GLY A 201 0.55 -1.09 11.61
N ALA A 202 0.32 -1.64 12.81
CA ALA A 202 1.11 -2.75 13.34
C ALA A 202 1.02 -4.01 12.47
N LEU A 203 -0.13 -4.27 11.85
CA LEU A 203 -0.28 -5.38 10.90
C LEU A 203 0.71 -5.26 9.74
N GLY A 204 0.94 -4.04 9.26
CA GLY A 204 1.94 -3.78 8.22
C GLY A 204 3.35 -4.09 8.69
N PHE A 205 3.71 -3.72 9.90
CA PHE A 205 5.03 -4.03 10.47
C PHE A 205 5.22 -5.53 10.69
N ILE A 206 4.17 -6.25 11.09
CA ILE A 206 4.18 -7.72 11.19
C ILE A 206 4.44 -8.33 9.82
N TRP A 207 3.77 -7.83 8.79
CA TRP A 207 3.98 -8.28 7.42
C TRP A 207 5.44 -8.08 6.97
N MET A 208 6.04 -6.96 7.31
CA MET A 208 7.47 -6.69 7.01
C MET A 208 8.38 -7.74 7.61
N GLY A 209 8.17 -8.10 8.87
CA GLY A 209 8.92 -9.15 9.54
C GLY A 209 8.80 -10.48 8.82
N MET A 210 7.60 -10.85 8.42
CA MET A 210 7.37 -12.07 7.65
C MET A 210 8.05 -12.03 6.28
N TRP A 211 7.97 -10.90 5.59
CA TRP A 211 8.53 -10.73 4.24
C TRP A 211 10.05 -10.88 4.22
N VAL A 212 10.72 -10.32 5.22
CA VAL A 212 12.18 -10.42 5.34
C VAL A 212 12.64 -11.89 5.35
N PHE A 213 11.89 -12.76 6.03
CA PHE A 213 12.23 -14.17 6.15
C PHE A 213 11.67 -15.03 5.02
N MET A 214 10.56 -14.65 4.41
CA MET A 214 9.84 -15.47 3.43
C MET A 214 10.25 -15.19 1.99
N TYR A 215 10.61 -13.95 1.67
CA TYR A 215 10.92 -13.60 0.29
C TYR A 215 12.41 -13.72 -0.01
N THR A 216 12.69 -14.50 -1.06
CA THR A 216 13.95 -14.56 -1.79
C THR A 216 13.57 -14.79 -3.24
N SER A 217 14.42 -14.38 -4.20
CA SER A 217 14.13 -14.68 -5.60
C SER A 217 13.96 -16.20 -5.79
N PRO A 218 13.09 -16.65 -6.71
CA PRO A 218 12.75 -18.08 -6.82
C PRO A 218 13.96 -19.01 -7.00
N ASP A 219 14.98 -18.55 -7.75
CA ASP A 219 16.21 -19.30 -8.03
C ASP A 219 17.08 -19.52 -6.79
N LYS A 220 16.93 -18.66 -5.77
CA LYS A 220 17.71 -18.70 -4.53
C LYS A 220 16.90 -19.18 -3.33
N SER A 221 15.59 -19.43 -3.50
CA SER A 221 14.72 -19.82 -2.40
C SER A 221 14.92 -21.28 -2.00
N LYS A 222 15.07 -21.51 -0.70
CA LYS A 222 15.15 -22.86 -0.12
C LYS A 222 13.83 -23.64 -0.22
N HIS A 223 12.72 -22.91 -0.40
CA HIS A 223 11.37 -23.48 -0.40
C HIS A 223 10.88 -23.84 -1.79
N VAL A 224 11.61 -23.45 -2.83
CA VAL A 224 11.29 -23.70 -4.24
C VAL A 224 12.22 -24.80 -4.73
N ASN A 225 11.65 -25.98 -5.08
CA ASN A 225 12.43 -27.07 -5.66
C ASN A 225 12.67 -26.82 -7.16
N LYS A 226 13.46 -27.68 -7.80
CA LYS A 226 13.80 -27.53 -9.21
C LYS A 226 12.55 -27.60 -10.11
N ALA A 227 11.61 -28.47 -9.78
CA ALA A 227 10.38 -28.63 -10.55
C ALA A 227 9.54 -27.34 -10.54
N GLU A 228 9.40 -26.69 -9.37
CA GLU A 228 8.70 -25.41 -9.25
C GLU A 228 9.48 -24.30 -9.94
N LEU A 229 10.79 -24.25 -9.80
CA LEU A 229 11.63 -23.25 -10.46
C LEU A 229 11.51 -23.34 -11.99
N ASP A 230 11.56 -24.54 -12.54
CA ASP A 230 11.37 -24.77 -13.97
C ASP A 230 9.99 -24.31 -14.43
N TYR A 231 8.96 -24.57 -13.63
CA TYR A 231 7.61 -24.11 -13.90
C TYR A 231 7.51 -22.58 -13.91
N ILE A 232 8.10 -21.92 -12.93
CA ILE A 232 8.10 -20.45 -12.81
C ILE A 232 8.84 -19.82 -14.00
N GLU A 233 9.96 -20.41 -14.40
CA GLU A 233 10.85 -19.87 -15.45
C GLU A 233 10.56 -20.43 -16.85
N GLN A 234 9.42 -21.10 -17.04
CA GLN A 234 9.10 -21.73 -18.33
C GLN A 234 9.13 -20.77 -19.54
N ASP A 235 8.79 -19.52 -19.31
CA ASP A 235 8.82 -18.49 -20.37
C ASP A 235 10.24 -18.13 -20.77
N LYS A 236 11.21 -18.21 -19.86
CA LYS A 236 12.62 -17.99 -20.14
C LYS A 236 13.21 -19.09 -21.02
N PHE A 237 12.74 -20.34 -20.82
CA PHE A 237 13.17 -21.47 -21.64
C PHE A 237 12.66 -21.37 -23.07
N GLU A 238 11.43 -20.90 -23.25
CA GLU A 238 10.88 -20.65 -24.59
C GLU A 238 11.67 -19.57 -25.34
N GLU A 239 12.08 -18.51 -24.63
CA GLU A 239 12.92 -17.46 -25.18
C GLU A 239 14.35 -17.94 -25.45
N GLY A 240 14.86 -18.91 -24.69
CA GLY A 240 16.19 -19.50 -24.84
C GLY A 240 16.37 -20.47 -26.00
N GLU A 241 15.30 -20.96 -26.62
CA GLU A 241 15.32 -21.83 -27.80
C GLU A 241 15.52 -21.07 -29.13
N ILE A 242 15.43 -19.74 -29.10
CA ILE A 242 15.59 -18.91 -30.27
C ILE A 242 17.09 -18.57 -30.46
N PRO A 243 17.67 -18.70 -31.69
CA PRO A 243 19.10 -18.40 -31.91
C PRO A 243 19.45 -16.96 -31.53
N ALA A 244 20.32 -16.85 -30.54
CA ALA A 244 20.29 -15.75 -29.59
C ALA A 244 20.96 -14.44 -30.03
N ASN A 245 21.75 -14.36 -31.09
CA ASN A 245 22.67 -13.23 -31.22
C ASN A 245 22.14 -12.06 -32.04
N ALA A 246 21.24 -12.28 -32.99
CA ALA A 246 20.66 -11.20 -33.80
C ALA A 246 19.32 -10.72 -33.21
N GLU A 247 18.56 -11.60 -32.58
CA GLU A 247 17.25 -11.30 -32.03
C GLU A 247 17.35 -10.60 -30.66
N VAL A 248 18.39 -10.87 -29.86
CA VAL A 248 18.63 -10.18 -28.59
C VAL A 248 18.90 -8.68 -28.78
N LYS A 249 19.55 -8.29 -29.90
CA LYS A 249 19.75 -6.89 -30.21
C LYS A 249 18.50 -6.19 -30.70
N GLU A 250 17.64 -6.89 -31.43
CA GLU A 250 16.32 -6.37 -31.85
C GLU A 250 15.35 -6.33 -30.69
N GLU A 251 15.36 -7.34 -29.80
CA GLU A 251 14.55 -7.33 -28.58
C GLU A 251 14.93 -6.21 -27.62
N LYS A 252 16.23 -5.90 -27.49
CA LYS A 252 16.66 -4.73 -26.69
C LYS A 252 16.20 -3.42 -27.30
N LYS A 253 16.18 -3.28 -28.63
CA LYS A 253 15.63 -2.12 -29.32
C LYS A 253 14.13 -2.04 -29.21
N MET A 254 13.43 -3.15 -29.35
CA MET A 254 11.99 -3.24 -29.18
C MET A 254 11.58 -3.01 -27.73
N SER A 255 12.35 -3.53 -26.76
CA SER A 255 12.16 -3.29 -25.35
C SER A 255 12.31 -1.81 -24.99
N PHE A 256 13.25 -1.10 -25.63
CA PHE A 256 13.43 0.34 -25.45
C PHE A 256 12.25 1.13 -26.05
N LEU A 257 11.78 0.73 -27.22
CA LEU A 257 10.58 1.32 -27.85
C LEU A 257 9.32 0.99 -27.08
N GLN A 258 9.20 -0.21 -26.52
CA GLN A 258 8.10 -0.63 -25.68
C GLN A 258 8.08 0.15 -24.35
N CYS A 259 9.23 0.45 -23.76
CA CYS A 259 9.31 1.32 -22.59
C CYS A 259 8.78 2.73 -22.89
N PHE A 260 8.99 3.23 -24.10
CA PHE A 260 8.46 4.53 -24.52
C PHE A 260 6.94 4.50 -24.68
N THR A 261 6.42 3.44 -25.31
CA THR A 261 4.97 3.21 -25.46
C THR A 261 4.32 2.91 -24.11
N TYR A 262 5.03 2.23 -23.23
CA TYR A 262 4.59 1.87 -21.88
C TYR A 262 4.40 3.10 -20.99
N LYS A 263 5.28 4.09 -21.10
CA LYS A 263 5.13 5.38 -20.37
C LYS A 263 3.87 6.12 -20.79
N GLN A 264 3.54 6.13 -22.07
CA GLN A 264 2.31 6.74 -22.57
C GLN A 264 1.07 5.98 -22.10
N THR A 265 1.12 4.67 -22.07
CA THR A 265 0.04 3.81 -21.57
C THR A 265 -0.17 4.01 -20.07
N TRP A 266 0.89 4.16 -19.29
CA TRP A 266 0.81 4.45 -17.86
C TRP A 266 0.20 5.82 -17.57
N ALA A 267 0.58 6.84 -18.33
CA ALA A 267 -0.01 8.17 -18.22
C ALA A 267 -1.51 8.14 -18.53
N PHE A 268 -1.92 7.36 -19.53
CA PHE A 268 -3.31 7.16 -19.90
C PHE A 268 -4.07 6.40 -18.81
N ALA A 269 -3.48 5.35 -18.24
CA ALA A 269 -4.08 4.56 -17.17
C ALA A 269 -4.23 5.39 -15.89
N ALA A 270 -3.25 6.23 -15.54
CA ALA A 270 -3.32 7.14 -14.41
C ALA A 270 -4.41 8.19 -14.60
N GLY A 271 -4.54 8.75 -15.82
CA GLY A 271 -5.62 9.67 -16.17
C GLY A 271 -7.00 9.03 -16.04
N LYS A 272 -7.13 7.79 -16.49
CA LYS A 272 -8.36 7.01 -16.40
C LYS A 272 -8.72 6.66 -14.97
N PHE A 273 -7.73 6.34 -14.14
CA PHE A 273 -7.91 6.08 -12.71
C PHE A 273 -8.42 7.33 -11.98
N MET A 274 -7.93 8.50 -12.33
CA MET A 274 -8.36 9.78 -11.76
C MET A 274 -9.78 10.15 -12.16
N THR A 275 -10.22 9.79 -13.37
CA THR A 275 -11.59 10.07 -13.84
C THR A 275 -12.61 9.06 -13.32
N ASP A 276 -12.22 7.82 -13.08
CA ASP A 276 -13.11 6.74 -12.61
C ASP A 276 -13.11 6.62 -11.07
N GLY A 277 -12.18 7.27 -10.40
CA GLY A 277 -12.09 7.29 -8.96
C GLY A 277 -12.87 8.44 -8.34
#